data_35f8031a5804591dfc0fb2acb85647bc
#
_entry.id   35f8031a5804591dfc0fb2acb85647bc
#
_cell.length_a   1.000
_cell.length_b   1.000
_cell.length_c   1.000
_cell.angle_alpha   90.00
_cell.angle_beta   90.00
_cell.angle_gamma   90.00
#
_symmetry.space_group_name_H-M   'P 1'
#
loop_
_entity.id
_entity.type
_entity.pdbx_description
1 polymer ?
#
loop_
_entity_poly.entity_id
_entity_poly.type
_entity_poly.pdbx_seq_one_letter_code
_entity_poly.pdbx_strand_id
1 'polypeptide(L)'
;VDNFGTGYGPDSSTDHQKQRTKTSQALAKINADIYALVEIQTGQGALAELAADLTKNTGRNFAYINDGSVTDGSFTKSGYIYCTDKVTPHGNMQHNDTYVENRKKVQGFTEKASGEQFILSVNHFKAKSGSGSGANKDQGDGQGSYNAARVQEAKSILSNYSSYTSTFGDEDFLIVGDLNAYGKEDPITT
;
A
#
# COMPACT_ATOMS: atom_id res chain seq x y z
N VAL A 1 1.84 6.79 4.81
CA VAL A 1 1.68 7.23 6.20
C VAL A 1 2.78 6.62 7.06
N ASP A 2 3.60 7.43 7.66
CA ASP A 2 4.79 7.01 8.40
C ASP A 2 4.40 6.26 9.69
N ASN A 3 4.50 4.93 9.65
CA ASN A 3 4.21 4.04 10.79
C ASN A 3 2.91 4.41 11.53
N PHE A 4 1.82 4.59 10.79
CA PHE A 4 0.54 4.95 11.38
C PHE A 4 0.01 3.83 12.28
N GLY A 5 -0.21 4.16 13.55
CA GLY A 5 -0.72 3.25 14.57
C GLY A 5 0.09 3.31 15.86
N THR A 6 -0.31 2.53 16.85
CA THR A 6 0.40 2.43 18.13
C THR A 6 1.47 1.36 18.10
N GLY A 7 2.54 1.55 18.87
CA GLY A 7 3.55 0.52 19.14
C GLY A 7 4.79 0.53 18.28
N TYR A 8 4.80 1.24 17.14
CA TYR A 8 6.00 1.37 16.32
C TYR A 8 6.28 2.80 15.83
N GLY A 9 5.28 3.64 15.73
CA GLY A 9 5.42 5.05 15.34
C GLY A 9 5.40 5.95 16.57
N PRO A 10 4.22 6.31 17.09
CA PRO A 10 4.11 7.23 18.22
C PRO A 10 4.48 6.58 19.56
N ASP A 11 5.20 7.35 20.41
CA ASP A 11 5.69 6.88 21.69
C ASP A 11 4.62 6.95 22.82
N SER A 12 3.50 7.60 22.55
CA SER A 12 2.42 7.78 23.52
C SER A 12 1.05 7.83 22.85
N SER A 13 0.00 7.65 23.63
CA SER A 13 -1.39 7.84 23.16
C SER A 13 -1.64 9.26 22.67
N THR A 14 -1.00 10.24 23.30
CA THR A 14 -1.09 11.66 22.90
C THR A 14 -0.45 11.88 21.53
N ASP A 15 0.71 11.28 21.27
CA ASP A 15 1.39 11.41 19.98
C ASP A 15 0.66 10.62 18.89
N HIS A 16 0.09 9.47 19.24
CA HIS A 16 -0.80 8.75 18.33
C HIS A 16 -2.02 9.60 17.94
N GLN A 17 -2.66 10.27 18.89
CA GLN A 17 -3.79 11.17 18.59
C GLN A 17 -3.38 12.34 17.70
N LYS A 18 -2.18 12.92 17.90
CA LYS A 18 -1.64 13.96 17.02
C LYS A 18 -1.39 13.43 15.60
N GLN A 19 -0.80 12.24 15.48
CA GLN A 19 -0.57 11.56 14.19
C GLN A 19 -1.91 11.33 13.48
N ARG A 20 -2.89 10.75 14.14
CA ARG A 20 -4.25 10.54 13.60
C ARG A 20 -4.85 11.83 13.06
N THR A 21 -4.83 12.86 13.87
CA THR A 21 -5.41 14.17 13.51
C THR A 21 -4.73 14.74 12.26
N LYS A 22 -3.41 14.79 12.25
CA LYS A 22 -2.65 15.33 11.11
C LYS A 22 -2.85 14.51 9.83
N THR A 23 -2.74 13.19 9.94
CA THR A 23 -2.86 12.27 8.80
C THR A 23 -4.27 12.33 8.22
N SER A 24 -5.31 12.19 9.04
CA SER A 24 -6.68 12.19 8.56
C SER A 24 -7.10 13.55 7.96
N GLN A 25 -6.63 14.66 8.53
CA GLN A 25 -6.86 16.00 7.95
C GLN A 25 -6.14 16.20 6.62
N ALA A 26 -4.91 15.70 6.49
CA ALA A 26 -4.16 15.77 5.23
C ALA A 26 -4.84 14.95 4.14
N LEU A 27 -5.23 13.72 4.43
CA LEU A 27 -5.96 12.87 3.49
C LEU A 27 -7.34 13.47 3.14
N ALA A 28 -8.06 14.01 4.10
CA ALA A 28 -9.33 14.70 3.84
C ALA A 28 -9.18 15.86 2.86
N LYS A 29 -8.07 16.62 2.91
CA LYS A 29 -7.77 17.70 1.96
C LYS A 29 -7.45 17.17 0.56
N ILE A 30 -6.85 16.00 0.41
CA ILE A 30 -6.63 15.34 -0.87
C ILE A 30 -7.97 14.97 -1.50
N ASN A 31 -8.95 14.59 -0.70
CA ASN A 31 -10.32 14.26 -1.09
C ASN A 31 -10.42 13.18 -2.18
N ALA A 32 -9.55 12.17 -2.13
CA ALA A 32 -9.57 11.03 -3.05
C ALA A 32 -10.73 10.08 -2.74
N ASP A 33 -11.09 9.27 -3.72
CA ASP A 33 -12.08 8.22 -3.57
C ASP A 33 -11.46 6.90 -3.08
N ILE A 34 -10.16 6.70 -3.34
CA ILE A 34 -9.39 5.56 -2.83
C ILE A 34 -8.05 6.08 -2.31
N TYR A 35 -7.65 5.57 -1.17
CA TYR A 35 -6.32 5.76 -0.58
C TYR A 35 -5.61 4.42 -0.54
N ALA A 36 -4.59 4.24 -1.37
CA ALA A 36 -3.63 3.16 -1.30
C ALA A 36 -2.53 3.58 -0.32
N LEU A 37 -2.43 2.91 0.80
CA LEU A 37 -1.61 3.32 1.94
C LEU A 37 -0.48 2.33 2.19
N VAL A 38 0.69 2.85 2.54
CA VAL A 38 1.84 2.08 3.01
C VAL A 38 2.19 2.48 4.43
N GLU A 39 2.95 1.65 5.14
CA GLU A 39 3.38 1.91 6.53
C GLU A 39 2.21 2.09 7.51
N ILE A 40 1.18 1.29 7.34
CA ILE A 40 0.09 1.14 8.30
C ILE A 40 0.45 0.03 9.28
N GLN A 41 0.21 0.21 10.57
CA GLN A 41 0.40 -0.84 11.56
C GLN A 41 -0.37 -2.12 11.17
N THR A 42 0.25 -3.27 11.33
CA THR A 42 -0.39 -4.57 11.11
C THR A 42 -1.62 -4.77 11.99
N GLY A 43 -2.55 -5.59 11.53
CA GLY A 43 -3.89 -5.69 12.11
C GLY A 43 -4.89 -4.73 11.44
N GLN A 44 -6.12 -4.73 11.93
CA GLN A 44 -7.20 -3.95 11.31
C GLN A 44 -7.44 -2.59 11.99
N GLY A 45 -6.95 -2.41 13.21
CA GLY A 45 -7.27 -1.23 14.05
C GLY A 45 -6.87 0.09 13.41
N ALA A 46 -5.64 0.20 12.91
CA ALA A 46 -5.13 1.45 12.33
C ALA A 46 -5.90 1.87 11.05
N LEU A 47 -6.23 0.93 10.17
CA LEU A 47 -7.05 1.22 8.97
C LEU A 47 -8.48 1.61 9.37
N ALA A 48 -9.08 0.91 10.35
CA ALA A 48 -10.42 1.21 10.84
C ALA A 48 -10.50 2.61 11.46
N GLU A 49 -9.51 2.97 12.29
CA GLU A 49 -9.42 4.31 12.89
C GLU A 49 -9.32 5.40 11.83
N LEU A 50 -8.44 5.21 10.86
CA LEU A 50 -8.22 6.21 9.81
C LEU A 50 -9.44 6.35 8.89
N ALA A 51 -10.13 5.26 8.55
CA ALA A 51 -11.37 5.30 7.79
C ALA A 51 -12.49 6.05 8.54
N ALA A 52 -12.63 5.81 9.86
CA ALA A 52 -13.58 6.52 10.70
C ALA A 52 -13.25 8.02 10.80
N ASP A 53 -11.98 8.37 10.96
CA ASP A 53 -11.53 9.76 10.99
C ASP A 53 -11.77 10.48 9.65
N LEU A 54 -11.54 9.81 8.52
CA LEU A 54 -11.86 10.33 7.19
C LEU A 54 -13.36 10.57 7.02
N THR A 55 -14.20 9.62 7.42
CA THR A 55 -15.66 9.79 7.40
C THR A 55 -16.08 11.01 8.20
N LYS A 56 -15.55 11.16 9.41
CA LYS A 56 -15.84 12.31 10.28
C LYS A 56 -15.37 13.65 9.66
N ASN A 57 -14.17 13.68 9.10
CA ASN A 57 -13.56 14.91 8.59
C ASN A 57 -14.13 15.38 7.27
N THR A 58 -14.68 14.47 6.47
CA THR A 58 -15.16 14.79 5.10
C THR A 58 -16.68 14.76 4.97
N GLY A 59 -17.39 14.09 5.88
CA GLY A 59 -18.82 13.79 5.72
C GLY A 59 -19.13 12.73 4.65
N ARG A 60 -18.11 12.13 4.04
CA ARG A 60 -18.22 11.03 3.06
C ARG A 60 -18.07 9.69 3.78
N ASN A 61 -18.66 8.63 3.27
CA ASN A 61 -18.58 7.30 3.88
C ASN A 61 -17.31 6.57 3.43
N PHE A 62 -16.38 6.30 4.34
CA PHE A 62 -15.17 5.53 4.06
C PHE A 62 -15.19 4.19 4.77
N ALA A 63 -14.76 3.17 4.05
CA ALA A 63 -14.46 1.83 4.56
C ALA A 63 -13.02 1.45 4.22
N TYR A 64 -12.53 0.38 4.81
CA TYR A 64 -11.23 -0.20 4.49
C TYR A 64 -11.39 -1.65 4.03
N ILE A 65 -10.38 -2.17 3.32
CA ILE A 65 -10.36 -3.58 2.95
C ILE A 65 -9.75 -4.39 4.10
N ASN A 66 -10.52 -5.35 4.59
CA ASN A 66 -10.04 -6.30 5.58
C ASN A 66 -9.18 -7.36 4.87
N ASP A 67 -7.91 -7.37 5.17
CA ASP A 67 -6.91 -8.28 4.59
C ASP A 67 -6.65 -9.53 5.45
N GLY A 68 -7.51 -9.77 6.42
CA GLY A 68 -7.33 -10.87 7.38
C GLY A 68 -6.27 -10.58 8.43
N SER A 69 -5.89 -11.61 9.17
CA SER A 69 -4.80 -11.53 10.13
C SER A 69 -3.48 -11.82 9.42
N VAL A 70 -2.55 -10.89 9.53
CA VAL A 70 -1.20 -11.01 9.03
C VAL A 70 -0.30 -11.52 10.14
N THR A 71 0.40 -12.61 9.91
CA THR A 71 1.17 -13.32 10.93
C THR A 71 2.68 -13.39 10.65
N ASP A 72 3.18 -12.61 9.70
CA ASP A 72 4.58 -12.65 9.26
C ASP A 72 5.57 -11.92 10.19
N GLY A 73 5.09 -11.38 11.31
CA GLY A 73 5.90 -10.61 12.24
C GLY A 73 6.23 -9.18 11.78
N SER A 74 5.72 -8.75 10.64
CA SER A 74 5.87 -7.36 10.18
C SER A 74 5.13 -6.39 11.08
N PHE A 75 5.75 -5.24 11.39
CA PHE A 75 5.11 -4.17 12.16
C PHE A 75 4.16 -3.32 11.31
N THR A 76 4.44 -3.22 10.01
CA THR A 76 3.66 -2.40 9.08
C THR A 76 3.25 -3.20 7.86
N LYS A 77 2.14 -2.77 7.26
CA LYS A 77 1.56 -3.33 6.05
C LYS A 77 1.14 -2.24 5.06
N SER A 78 0.80 -2.62 3.86
CA SER A 78 0.02 -1.82 2.92
C SER A 78 -1.47 -2.11 3.08
N GLY A 79 -2.33 -1.19 2.62
CA GLY A 79 -3.77 -1.39 2.70
C GLY A 79 -4.55 -0.32 1.94
N TYR A 80 -5.87 -0.48 1.92
CA TYR A 80 -6.77 0.42 1.19
C TYR A 80 -7.86 0.96 2.10
N ILE A 81 -8.13 2.27 1.94
CA ILE A 81 -9.35 2.92 2.41
C ILE A 81 -10.06 3.47 1.17
N TYR A 82 -11.37 3.34 1.10
CA TYR A 82 -12.14 3.74 -0.07
C TYR A 82 -13.49 4.36 0.32
N CYS A 83 -13.96 5.30 -0.51
CA CYS A 83 -15.26 5.93 -0.35
C CYS A 83 -16.35 4.99 -0.88
N THR A 84 -17.19 4.50 0.02
CA THR A 84 -18.25 3.53 -0.31
C THR A 84 -19.34 4.10 -1.21
N ASP A 85 -19.46 5.42 -1.29
CA ASP A 85 -20.43 6.09 -2.17
C ASP A 85 -19.95 6.15 -3.63
N LYS A 86 -18.64 5.96 -3.86
CA LYS A 86 -17.99 6.12 -5.16
C LYS A 86 -17.51 4.82 -5.77
N VAL A 87 -16.94 3.94 -4.98
CA VAL A 87 -16.36 2.70 -5.47
C VAL A 87 -16.80 1.50 -4.63
N THR A 88 -16.77 0.33 -5.24
CA THR A 88 -16.99 -0.96 -4.58
C THR A 88 -15.79 -1.86 -4.88
N PRO A 89 -15.12 -2.44 -3.87
CA PRO A 89 -14.16 -3.51 -4.11
C PRO A 89 -14.85 -4.71 -4.75
N HIS A 90 -14.21 -5.35 -5.72
CA HIS A 90 -14.67 -6.63 -6.25
C HIS A 90 -13.55 -7.66 -6.27
N GLY A 91 -13.93 -8.93 -6.21
CA GLY A 91 -12.97 -10.01 -6.03
C GLY A 91 -12.29 -10.00 -4.66
N ASN A 92 -11.56 -11.06 -4.38
CA ASN A 92 -10.76 -11.17 -3.15
C ASN A 92 -9.40 -10.54 -3.38
N MET A 93 -8.98 -9.70 -2.42
CA MET A 93 -7.66 -9.10 -2.45
C MET A 93 -6.57 -10.16 -2.61
N GLN A 94 -5.62 -9.89 -3.50
CA GLN A 94 -4.45 -10.74 -3.75
C GLN A 94 -3.23 -10.16 -3.04
N HIS A 95 -2.32 -11.03 -2.63
CA HIS A 95 -1.04 -10.67 -2.05
C HIS A 95 0.08 -11.00 -3.03
N ASN A 96 1.14 -10.21 -3.02
CA ASN A 96 2.39 -10.53 -3.67
C ASN A 96 3.49 -10.57 -2.61
N ASP A 97 3.79 -11.76 -2.13
CA ASP A 97 4.67 -11.97 -0.98
C ASP A 97 6.15 -12.13 -1.36
N THR A 98 6.52 -11.74 -2.59
CA THR A 98 7.92 -11.75 -3.00
C THR A 98 8.74 -10.82 -2.10
N TYR A 99 9.74 -11.36 -1.42
CA TYR A 99 10.71 -10.74 -0.54
C TYR A 99 10.16 -10.29 0.83
N VAL A 100 9.10 -9.52 0.93
CA VAL A 100 8.48 -9.11 2.22
C VAL A 100 6.97 -9.21 2.08
N GLU A 101 6.38 -10.04 2.90
CA GLU A 101 4.93 -10.21 2.97
C GLU A 101 4.22 -8.90 3.39
N ASN A 102 2.93 -8.81 3.11
CA ASN A 102 2.04 -7.73 3.53
C ASN A 102 2.34 -6.31 3.03
N ARG A 103 3.38 -6.14 2.24
CA ARG A 103 3.76 -4.85 1.68
C ARG A 103 3.26 -4.62 0.26
N LYS A 104 2.79 -5.68 -0.41
CA LYS A 104 2.29 -5.62 -1.78
C LYS A 104 0.92 -6.28 -1.87
N LYS A 105 -0.09 -5.52 -2.26
CA LYS A 105 -1.48 -5.97 -2.32
C LYS A 105 -2.14 -5.50 -3.60
N VAL A 106 -2.99 -6.34 -4.15
CA VAL A 106 -3.70 -6.08 -5.40
C VAL A 106 -5.20 -6.26 -5.17
N GLN A 107 -5.98 -5.25 -5.54
CA GLN A 107 -7.42 -5.24 -5.36
C GLN A 107 -8.12 -4.69 -6.60
N GLY A 108 -9.19 -5.37 -7.04
CA GLY A 108 -10.11 -4.86 -8.03
C GLY A 108 -11.13 -3.89 -7.43
N PHE A 109 -11.47 -2.85 -8.18
CA PHE A 109 -12.51 -1.88 -7.81
C PHE A 109 -13.45 -1.65 -8.98
N THR A 110 -14.70 -1.34 -8.67
CA THR A 110 -15.71 -0.86 -9.63
C THR A 110 -16.08 0.57 -9.27
N GLU A 111 -15.99 1.50 -10.22
CA GLU A 111 -16.53 2.85 -10.09
C GLU A 111 -18.06 2.79 -10.24
N LYS A 112 -18.78 3.36 -9.26
CA LYS A 112 -20.25 3.16 -9.17
C LYS A 112 -21.06 3.90 -10.20
N ALA A 113 -20.58 5.04 -10.68
CA ALA A 113 -21.36 5.87 -11.60
C ALA A 113 -21.31 5.34 -13.03
N SER A 114 -20.15 4.86 -13.48
CA SER A 114 -19.94 4.31 -14.82
C SER A 114 -20.11 2.78 -14.88
N GLY A 115 -19.83 2.09 -13.79
CA GLY A 115 -19.69 0.64 -13.75
C GLY A 115 -18.32 0.13 -14.22
N GLU A 116 -17.39 1.02 -14.58
CA GLU A 116 -16.05 0.68 -15.02
C GLU A 116 -15.25 0.04 -13.89
N GLN A 117 -14.45 -0.93 -14.26
CA GLN A 117 -13.60 -1.68 -13.35
C GLN A 117 -12.13 -1.28 -13.56
N PHE A 118 -11.32 -1.51 -12.56
CA PHE A 118 -9.87 -1.36 -12.63
C PHE A 118 -9.19 -2.10 -11.47
N ILE A 119 -7.92 -2.36 -11.62
CA ILE A 119 -7.09 -3.06 -10.64
C ILE A 119 -6.08 -2.08 -10.06
N LEU A 120 -5.97 -2.04 -8.74
CA LEU A 120 -5.02 -1.19 -8.03
C LEU A 120 -4.06 -2.05 -7.22
N SER A 121 -2.76 -1.97 -7.55
CA SER A 121 -1.67 -2.62 -6.84
C SER A 121 -0.94 -1.61 -5.95
N VAL A 122 -1.06 -1.74 -4.63
CA VAL A 122 -0.30 -0.95 -3.66
C VAL A 122 0.96 -1.69 -3.26
N ASN A 123 2.11 -1.00 -3.34
CA ASN A 123 3.43 -1.60 -3.19
C ASN A 123 4.29 -0.78 -2.24
N HIS A 124 5.00 -1.48 -1.36
CA HIS A 124 6.06 -0.89 -0.55
C HIS A 124 7.30 -1.78 -0.68
N PHE A 125 8.19 -1.42 -1.61
CA PHE A 125 9.38 -2.21 -1.91
C PHE A 125 10.45 -2.09 -0.82
N LYS A 126 11.43 -2.95 -0.89
CA LYS A 126 12.55 -2.97 0.07
C LYS A 126 13.27 -1.63 0.11
N ALA A 127 13.34 -1.05 1.31
CA ALA A 127 14.06 0.18 1.54
C ALA A 127 15.57 0.04 1.25
N LYS A 128 16.21 1.16 0.88
CA LYS A 128 17.67 1.24 0.65
C LYS A 128 18.50 1.19 1.92
N SER A 129 17.86 1.27 3.08
CA SER A 129 18.53 1.25 4.39
C SER A 129 19.19 -0.10 4.67
N GLY A 130 20.36 -0.03 5.31
CA GLY A 130 21.20 -1.21 5.63
C GLY A 130 22.27 -1.48 4.55
N SER A 131 23.20 -2.37 4.87
CA SER A 131 24.37 -2.62 4.01
C SER A 131 24.12 -3.66 2.90
N GLY A 132 23.08 -4.46 3.04
CA GLY A 132 22.87 -5.58 2.13
C GLY A 132 24.02 -6.61 2.12
N SER A 133 23.87 -7.67 1.33
CA SER A 133 24.94 -8.64 1.07
C SER A 133 24.79 -9.23 -0.34
N GLY A 134 25.84 -9.73 -0.93
CA GLY A 134 25.83 -10.28 -2.28
C GLY A 134 25.27 -9.26 -3.29
N ALA A 135 24.31 -9.66 -4.09
CA ALA A 135 23.65 -8.79 -5.07
C ALA A 135 22.85 -7.63 -4.46
N ASN A 136 22.55 -7.69 -3.17
CA ASN A 136 21.85 -6.63 -2.44
C ASN A 136 22.78 -5.62 -1.78
N LYS A 137 24.12 -5.80 -1.85
CA LYS A 137 25.07 -4.79 -1.41
C LYS A 137 25.02 -3.61 -2.37
N ASP A 138 25.22 -2.41 -1.85
CA ASP A 138 25.40 -1.23 -2.70
C ASP A 138 26.62 -1.43 -3.62
N GLN A 139 26.41 -1.40 -4.92
CA GLN A 139 27.44 -1.58 -5.95
C GLN A 139 28.14 -0.28 -6.32
N GLY A 140 27.74 0.86 -5.75
CA GLY A 140 28.27 2.17 -6.08
C GLY A 140 27.82 2.72 -7.44
N ASP A 141 26.77 2.16 -8.01
CA ASP A 141 26.20 2.49 -9.31
C ASP A 141 25.05 3.51 -9.24
N GLY A 142 24.79 4.05 -8.05
CA GLY A 142 23.71 5.00 -7.79
C GLY A 142 22.37 4.36 -7.44
N GLN A 143 22.25 3.03 -7.52
CA GLN A 143 21.01 2.31 -7.19
C GLN A 143 20.79 2.11 -5.68
N GLY A 144 21.90 2.14 -4.89
CA GLY A 144 21.89 1.92 -3.46
C GLY A 144 21.67 0.45 -3.06
N SER A 145 21.73 0.20 -1.75
CA SER A 145 21.53 -1.15 -1.23
C SER A 145 20.16 -1.74 -1.59
N TYR A 146 20.10 -3.05 -1.70
CA TYR A 146 18.89 -3.83 -2.00
C TYR A 146 18.27 -3.57 -3.39
N ASN A 147 19.03 -3.05 -4.35
CA ASN A 147 18.51 -2.86 -5.71
C ASN A 147 18.03 -4.18 -6.33
N ALA A 148 18.81 -5.26 -6.21
CA ALA A 148 18.41 -6.57 -6.73
C ALA A 148 17.07 -7.08 -6.14
N ALA A 149 16.83 -6.83 -4.84
CA ALA A 149 15.56 -7.18 -4.21
C ALA A 149 14.41 -6.37 -4.80
N ARG A 150 14.56 -5.04 -4.95
CA ARG A 150 13.53 -4.19 -5.54
C ARG A 150 13.22 -4.55 -7.00
N VAL A 151 14.24 -4.87 -7.79
CA VAL A 151 14.05 -5.38 -9.17
C VAL A 151 13.26 -6.69 -9.16
N GLN A 152 13.54 -7.57 -8.23
CA GLN A 152 12.81 -8.83 -8.09
C GLN A 152 11.35 -8.61 -7.69
N GLU A 153 11.09 -7.65 -6.80
CA GLU A 153 9.72 -7.25 -6.42
C GLU A 153 8.95 -6.68 -7.63
N ALA A 154 9.57 -5.80 -8.42
CA ALA A 154 8.98 -5.26 -9.64
C ALA A 154 8.66 -6.38 -10.67
N LYS A 155 9.63 -7.24 -10.95
CA LYS A 155 9.45 -8.40 -11.85
C LYS A 155 8.34 -9.33 -11.39
N SER A 156 8.20 -9.54 -10.09
CA SER A 156 7.14 -10.38 -9.55
C SER A 156 5.75 -9.80 -9.81
N ILE A 157 5.56 -8.48 -9.69
CA ILE A 157 4.28 -7.84 -10.02
C ILE A 157 3.98 -8.02 -11.51
N LEU A 158 4.95 -7.74 -12.37
CA LEU A 158 4.79 -7.86 -13.83
C LEU A 158 4.53 -9.32 -14.27
N SER A 159 5.23 -10.28 -13.69
CA SER A 159 5.02 -11.70 -14.01
C SER A 159 3.67 -12.25 -13.59
N ASN A 160 3.04 -11.64 -12.56
CA ASN A 160 1.71 -12.00 -12.10
C ASN A 160 0.60 -11.16 -12.74
N TYR A 161 0.91 -10.21 -13.63
CA TYR A 161 -0.07 -9.33 -14.26
C TYR A 161 -1.25 -10.10 -14.88
N SER A 162 -0.97 -11.11 -15.72
CA SER A 162 -2.02 -11.91 -16.38
C SER A 162 -2.89 -12.68 -15.38
N SER A 163 -2.32 -13.10 -14.24
CA SER A 163 -3.08 -13.74 -13.16
C SER A 163 -4.01 -12.74 -12.48
N TYR A 164 -3.53 -11.52 -12.22
CA TYR A 164 -4.34 -10.48 -11.61
C TYR A 164 -5.48 -10.04 -12.54
N THR A 165 -5.18 -9.75 -13.80
CA THR A 165 -6.19 -9.35 -14.78
C THR A 165 -7.25 -10.44 -14.98
N SER A 166 -6.84 -11.71 -15.02
CA SER A 166 -7.78 -12.84 -15.06
C SER A 166 -8.64 -12.96 -13.78
N THR A 167 -8.04 -12.72 -12.61
CA THR A 167 -8.75 -12.81 -11.32
C THR A 167 -9.81 -11.73 -11.16
N PHE A 168 -9.52 -10.52 -11.59
CA PHE A 168 -10.41 -9.36 -11.44
C PHE A 168 -11.24 -9.08 -12.69
N GLY A 169 -10.93 -9.71 -13.84
CA GLY A 169 -11.69 -9.58 -15.07
C GLY A 169 -11.51 -8.25 -15.79
N ASP A 170 -10.38 -7.56 -15.56
CA ASP A 170 -10.10 -6.25 -16.13
C ASP A 170 -8.60 -6.13 -16.51
N GLU A 171 -8.27 -5.27 -17.46
CA GLU A 171 -6.90 -5.01 -17.91
C GLU A 171 -6.36 -3.64 -17.43
N ASP A 172 -7.21 -2.78 -16.91
CA ASP A 172 -6.82 -1.48 -16.37
C ASP A 172 -6.11 -1.65 -15.03
N PHE A 173 -4.78 -1.71 -15.08
CA PHE A 173 -3.93 -2.05 -13.95
C PHE A 173 -3.03 -0.87 -13.56
N LEU A 174 -3.20 -0.37 -12.34
CA LEU A 174 -2.41 0.72 -11.78
C LEU A 174 -1.46 0.20 -10.69
N ILE A 175 -0.18 0.57 -10.79
CA ILE A 175 0.85 0.29 -9.79
C ILE A 175 1.16 1.58 -9.05
N VAL A 176 0.94 1.59 -7.74
CA VAL A 176 1.16 2.75 -6.87
C VAL A 176 1.91 2.36 -5.60
N GLY A 177 2.43 3.33 -4.86
CA GLY A 177 3.03 3.11 -3.55
C GLY A 177 4.42 3.72 -3.40
N ASP A 178 5.15 3.26 -2.39
CA ASP A 178 6.56 3.59 -2.18
C ASP A 178 7.44 2.47 -2.75
N LEU A 179 7.93 2.68 -3.95
CA LEU A 179 8.80 1.71 -4.63
C LEU A 179 10.26 1.79 -4.16
N ASN A 180 10.57 2.69 -3.24
CA ASN A 180 11.93 2.93 -2.73
C ASN A 180 12.98 3.09 -3.84
N ALA A 181 12.56 3.62 -4.99
CA ALA A 181 13.35 3.79 -6.19
C ALA A 181 12.98 5.09 -6.91
N TYR A 182 13.95 5.75 -7.48
CA TYR A 182 13.75 6.93 -8.32
C TYR A 182 13.47 6.53 -9.76
N GLY A 183 12.85 7.42 -10.53
CA GLY A 183 12.29 7.14 -11.85
C GLY A 183 13.24 6.62 -12.94
N LYS A 184 14.55 6.63 -12.70
CA LYS A 184 15.56 6.06 -13.61
C LYS A 184 16.30 4.86 -13.01
N GLU A 185 15.89 4.40 -11.85
CA GLU A 185 16.48 3.21 -11.22
C GLU A 185 15.87 1.94 -11.79
N ASP A 186 16.62 0.84 -11.70
CA ASP A 186 16.27 -0.44 -12.32
C ASP A 186 14.86 -0.95 -11.95
N PRO A 187 14.37 -0.84 -10.70
CA PRO A 187 13.02 -1.31 -10.37
C PRO A 187 11.90 -0.59 -11.14
N ILE A 188 12.16 0.66 -11.58
CA ILE A 188 11.18 1.45 -12.32
C ILE A 188 11.29 1.25 -13.82
N THR A 189 12.50 0.92 -14.30
CA THR A 189 12.76 0.74 -15.73
C THR A 189 12.68 -0.73 -16.17
N THR A 190 12.44 -1.64 -15.23
CA THR A 190 12.20 -3.07 -15.48
C THR A 190 10.85 -3.31 -16.12
#